data_eeeee26138c8fe93efafcf3eef82b4d6
#
_entry.id   eeeee26138c8fe93efafcf3eef82b4d6
#
_cell.length_a   1.000
_cell.length_b   1.000
_cell.length_c   1.000
_cell.angle_alpha   90.00
_cell.angle_beta   90.00
_cell.angle_gamma   90.00
#
_symmetry.space_group_name_H-M   'P 1'
#
loop_
_entity.id
_entity.type
_entity.pdbx_description
1 polymer ?
#
loop_
_entity_poly.entity_id
_entity_poly.type
_entity_poly.pdbx_seq_one_letter_code
_entity_poly.pdbx_strand_id
1 'polypeptide(L)'
;MEGVIFDIQRFSVHDGPGIRTTVFMKGCSLRCGWCHNPEGLRPDPQVQFFREHCIGCGRCGGGRELENVNQCPAGALKRVGEVFSPDRRLEEVLADLDFYGADGGVTFSGGECLLQAEFVGHMLKMLKARGVTTAVDTCGNVPWENMEKALPCCDTWLYDIKCADPETHRRFTGSGTSRILENLEKLGRPGANIWIRVPVIPDFNDNSGEMERIAQIAASTPGVSRVTLMPYHTLGKSKYMTLGLTPGYETDKAISQSRLTEFKALFADRGLTVE
;
A
#
# COMPACT_ATOMS: atom_id res chain seq x y z
N MET A 1 -2.06 -21.51 -8.44
CA MET A 1 -2.19 -20.30 -7.60
C MET A 1 -1.95 -19.09 -8.47
N GLU A 2 -2.81 -18.09 -8.42
CA GLU A 2 -2.72 -16.89 -9.25
C GLU A 2 -2.90 -15.65 -8.37
N GLY A 3 -2.31 -14.53 -8.81
CA GLY A 3 -2.47 -13.22 -8.17
C GLY A 3 -2.87 -12.15 -9.18
N VAL A 4 -3.65 -11.18 -8.75
CA VAL A 4 -4.05 -10.04 -9.59
C VAL A 4 -3.23 -8.83 -9.19
N ILE A 5 -2.36 -8.39 -10.10
CA ILE A 5 -1.42 -7.28 -9.92
C ILE A 5 -1.86 -6.13 -10.83
N PHE A 6 -1.84 -4.90 -10.33
CA PHE A 6 -2.19 -3.76 -11.16
C PHE A 6 -1.00 -2.90 -11.58
N ASP A 7 0.11 -2.97 -10.85
CA ASP A 7 1.32 -2.24 -11.21
C ASP A 7 2.57 -2.90 -10.61
N ILE A 8 3.73 -2.67 -11.22
CA ILE A 8 5.05 -3.00 -10.70
C ILE A 8 5.92 -1.75 -10.84
N GLN A 9 6.21 -1.14 -9.71
CA GLN A 9 7.08 0.02 -9.63
C GLN A 9 8.51 -0.41 -9.33
N ARG A 10 9.40 -0.11 -10.25
CA ARG A 10 10.84 -0.38 -10.12
C ARG A 10 11.54 0.81 -9.45
N PHE A 11 12.66 0.55 -8.81
CA PHE A 11 13.50 1.58 -8.17
C PHE A 11 12.79 2.43 -7.11
N SER A 12 11.84 1.84 -6.38
CA SER A 12 11.23 2.50 -5.23
C SER A 12 12.23 2.64 -4.09
N VAL A 13 12.26 3.83 -3.45
CA VAL A 13 13.14 4.15 -2.31
C VAL A 13 12.34 4.47 -1.03
N HIS A 14 11.01 4.36 -1.07
CA HIS A 14 10.13 4.67 0.06
C HIS A 14 9.28 3.48 0.53
N ASP A 15 9.46 2.31 -0.09
CA ASP A 15 8.66 1.12 0.19
C ASP A 15 9.48 0.04 0.93
N GLY A 16 10.32 0.44 1.88
CA GLY A 16 11.16 -0.39 2.69
C GLY A 16 12.65 -0.06 2.55
N PRO A 17 13.55 -0.88 3.13
CA PRO A 17 14.99 -0.63 3.09
C PRO A 17 15.58 -0.79 1.69
N GLY A 18 16.53 0.07 1.34
CA GLY A 18 17.26 0.02 0.07
C GLY A 18 16.43 0.34 -1.17
N ILE A 19 16.92 -0.03 -2.34
CA ILE A 19 16.19 0.06 -3.61
C ILE A 19 15.28 -1.15 -3.76
N ARG A 20 14.01 -0.93 -4.11
CA ARG A 20 13.03 -2.01 -4.16
C ARG A 20 12.22 -2.02 -5.46
N THR A 21 11.79 -3.20 -5.83
CA THR A 21 10.69 -3.37 -6.78
C THR A 21 9.41 -3.60 -5.99
N THR A 22 8.44 -2.69 -6.14
CA THR A 22 7.16 -2.75 -5.43
C THR A 22 6.08 -3.33 -6.33
N VAL A 23 5.48 -4.43 -5.89
CA VAL A 23 4.40 -5.14 -6.58
C VAL A 23 3.07 -4.74 -5.97
N PHE A 24 2.22 -4.08 -6.75
CA PHE A 24 0.94 -3.57 -6.31
C PHE A 24 -0.20 -4.54 -6.63
N MET A 25 -0.77 -5.13 -5.57
CA MET A 25 -1.85 -6.12 -5.65
C MET A 25 -3.23 -5.46 -5.70
N LYS A 26 -4.18 -6.06 -6.40
CA LYS A 26 -5.58 -5.62 -6.41
C LYS A 26 -6.38 -6.19 -5.23
N GLY A 27 -7.44 -5.46 -4.87
CA GLY A 27 -8.29 -5.73 -3.72
C GLY A 27 -7.81 -4.97 -2.47
N CYS A 28 -8.74 -4.34 -1.76
CA CYS A 28 -8.47 -3.71 -0.47
C CYS A 28 -9.65 -3.93 0.47
N SER A 29 -9.36 -4.17 1.73
CA SER A 29 -10.36 -4.30 2.80
C SER A 29 -10.82 -2.95 3.36
N LEU A 30 -10.10 -1.86 3.03
CA LEU A 30 -10.43 -0.50 3.41
C LEU A 30 -10.97 0.31 2.21
N ARG A 31 -11.60 1.44 2.54
CA ARG A 31 -12.12 2.43 1.58
C ARG A 31 -11.70 3.84 2.02
N CYS A 32 -10.38 4.02 2.21
CA CYS A 32 -9.82 5.31 2.62
C CYS A 32 -10.23 6.41 1.64
N GLY A 33 -10.83 7.48 2.14
CA GLY A 33 -11.32 8.58 1.30
C GLY A 33 -10.21 9.23 0.46
N TRP A 34 -8.99 9.25 0.98
CA TRP A 34 -7.78 9.80 0.36
C TRP A 34 -6.91 8.77 -0.38
N CYS A 35 -7.44 7.59 -0.72
CA CYS A 35 -6.62 6.52 -1.28
C CYS A 35 -5.81 6.99 -2.51
N HIS A 36 -4.50 6.76 -2.50
CA HIS A 36 -3.63 7.11 -3.64
C HIS A 36 -3.57 6.02 -4.72
N ASN A 37 -4.10 4.83 -4.42
CA ASN A 37 -4.13 3.68 -5.33
C ASN A 37 -5.56 3.16 -5.52
N PRO A 38 -6.48 3.97 -6.10
CA PRO A 38 -7.86 3.56 -6.33
C PRO A 38 -7.96 2.35 -7.28
N GLU A 39 -6.93 2.09 -8.08
CA GLU A 39 -6.78 0.90 -8.92
C GLU A 39 -6.76 -0.39 -8.08
N GLY A 40 -6.25 -0.31 -6.85
CA GLY A 40 -6.16 -1.42 -5.91
C GLY A 40 -7.46 -1.69 -5.14
N LEU A 41 -8.50 -0.85 -5.22
CA LEU A 41 -9.69 -0.99 -4.37
C LEU A 41 -10.55 -2.23 -4.71
N ARG A 42 -10.69 -2.54 -6.00
CA ARG A 42 -11.44 -3.72 -6.46
C ARG A 42 -10.51 -4.91 -6.70
N PRO A 43 -10.93 -6.14 -6.38
CA PRO A 43 -10.11 -7.33 -6.62
C PRO A 43 -9.98 -7.69 -8.12
N ASP A 44 -11.03 -7.39 -8.90
CA ASP A 44 -11.10 -7.79 -10.30
C ASP A 44 -10.37 -6.82 -11.22
N PRO A 45 -9.90 -7.27 -12.40
CA PRO A 45 -9.41 -6.39 -13.45
C PRO A 45 -10.45 -5.34 -13.85
N GLN A 46 -9.99 -4.14 -14.17
CA GLN A 46 -10.81 -2.99 -14.55
C GLN A 46 -10.23 -2.32 -15.80
N VAL A 47 -10.94 -1.35 -16.34
CA VAL A 47 -10.46 -0.49 -17.42
C VAL A 47 -10.30 0.94 -16.92
N GLN A 48 -9.13 1.52 -17.15
CA GLN A 48 -8.89 2.95 -17.05
C GLN A 48 -9.17 3.61 -18.42
N PHE A 49 -9.82 4.76 -18.40
CA PHE A 49 -10.06 5.58 -19.59
C PHE A 49 -9.30 6.90 -19.50
N PHE A 50 -8.36 7.09 -20.39
CA PHE A 50 -7.57 8.32 -20.54
C PHE A 50 -8.22 9.20 -21.61
N ARG A 51 -9.03 10.16 -21.16
CA ARG A 51 -9.82 11.02 -22.07
C ARG A 51 -8.95 11.82 -23.03
N GLU A 52 -7.79 12.25 -22.57
CA GLU A 52 -6.79 13.02 -23.35
C GLU A 52 -6.19 12.22 -24.52
N HIS A 53 -6.22 10.89 -24.44
CA HIS A 53 -5.76 10.02 -25.54
C HIS A 53 -6.90 9.67 -26.52
N CYS A 54 -8.15 9.95 -26.15
CA CYS A 54 -9.31 9.52 -26.95
C CYS A 54 -9.49 10.38 -28.20
N ILE A 55 -9.38 9.77 -29.37
CA ILE A 55 -9.55 10.40 -30.69
C ILE A 55 -11.02 10.36 -31.20
N GLY A 56 -11.96 9.85 -30.41
CA GLY A 56 -13.38 9.81 -30.77
C GLY A 56 -13.73 8.87 -31.93
N CYS A 57 -12.92 7.84 -32.22
CA CYS A 57 -13.09 6.96 -33.38
C CYS A 57 -14.32 6.02 -33.33
N GLY A 58 -14.99 5.93 -32.19
CA GLY A 58 -16.21 5.11 -32.00
C GLY A 58 -16.01 3.60 -31.94
N ARG A 59 -14.80 3.05 -32.12
CA ARG A 59 -14.55 1.59 -32.20
C ARG A 59 -14.93 0.83 -30.91
N CYS A 60 -14.86 1.47 -29.75
CA CYS A 60 -15.28 0.87 -28.47
C CYS A 60 -16.78 1.03 -28.20
N GLY A 61 -17.57 1.61 -29.11
CA GLY A 61 -18.99 1.87 -28.88
C GLY A 61 -19.31 2.78 -27.68
N GLY A 62 -18.31 3.49 -27.13
CA GLY A 62 -18.41 4.26 -25.89
C GLY A 62 -18.30 3.41 -24.62
N GLY A 63 -18.16 2.09 -24.73
CA GLY A 63 -18.03 1.15 -23.60
C GLY A 63 -16.61 1.12 -23.02
N ARG A 64 -16.51 0.79 -21.73
CA ARG A 64 -15.26 0.67 -20.98
C ARG A 64 -15.09 -0.76 -20.44
N GLU A 65 -15.47 -1.75 -21.25
CA GLU A 65 -15.30 -3.16 -20.92
C GLU A 65 -13.88 -3.63 -21.27
N LEU A 66 -13.41 -4.69 -20.62
CA LEU A 66 -12.08 -5.26 -20.84
C LEU A 66 -11.84 -5.69 -22.30
N GLU A 67 -12.89 -6.14 -22.98
CA GLU A 67 -12.85 -6.61 -24.37
C GLU A 67 -12.54 -5.44 -25.34
N ASN A 68 -12.91 -4.22 -24.96
CA ASN A 68 -12.70 -3.02 -25.80
C ASN A 68 -11.28 -2.45 -25.71
N VAL A 69 -10.48 -2.88 -24.73
CA VAL A 69 -9.12 -2.36 -24.54
C VAL A 69 -8.28 -2.55 -25.80
N ASN A 70 -8.28 -3.76 -26.35
CA ASN A 70 -7.50 -4.10 -27.54
C ASN A 70 -8.05 -3.47 -28.83
N GLN A 71 -9.27 -2.94 -28.82
CA GLN A 71 -9.89 -2.28 -29.96
C GLN A 71 -9.56 -0.78 -30.03
N CYS A 72 -8.97 -0.22 -28.96
CA CYS A 72 -8.65 1.21 -28.89
C CYS A 72 -7.32 1.52 -29.61
N PRO A 73 -7.32 2.12 -30.80
CA PRO A 73 -6.07 2.35 -31.56
C PRO A 73 -5.23 3.48 -30.95
N ALA A 74 -5.84 4.33 -30.11
CA ALA A 74 -5.15 5.45 -29.46
C ALA A 74 -4.66 5.12 -28.04
N GLY A 75 -4.86 3.87 -27.56
CA GLY A 75 -4.49 3.48 -26.21
C GLY A 75 -5.20 4.25 -25.09
N ALA A 76 -6.37 4.85 -25.40
CA ALA A 76 -7.17 5.58 -24.42
C ALA A 76 -7.83 4.65 -23.39
N LEU A 77 -7.98 3.36 -23.70
CA LEU A 77 -8.44 2.34 -22.78
C LEU A 77 -7.23 1.50 -22.36
N LYS A 78 -6.99 1.36 -21.06
CA LYS A 78 -5.94 0.49 -20.52
C LYS A 78 -6.52 -0.47 -19.50
N ARG A 79 -6.07 -1.71 -19.55
CA ARG A 79 -6.38 -2.72 -18.54
C ARG A 79 -5.61 -2.40 -17.25
N VAL A 80 -6.29 -2.48 -16.12
CA VAL A 80 -5.73 -2.38 -14.77
C VAL A 80 -6.03 -3.65 -14.02
N GLY A 81 -4.99 -4.35 -13.63
CA GLY A 81 -5.08 -5.67 -13.05
C GLY A 81 -4.95 -6.77 -14.10
N GLU A 82 -3.89 -7.53 -13.96
CA GLU A 82 -3.62 -8.72 -14.74
C GLU A 82 -3.46 -9.91 -13.81
N VAL A 83 -3.93 -11.07 -14.26
CA VAL A 83 -3.80 -12.34 -13.55
C VAL A 83 -2.46 -12.96 -13.88
N PHE A 84 -1.70 -13.33 -12.86
CA PHE A 84 -0.37 -13.91 -13.04
C PHE A 84 -0.16 -15.15 -12.18
N SER A 85 0.57 -16.11 -12.74
CA SER A 85 1.22 -17.16 -11.97
C SER A 85 2.51 -16.64 -11.32
N PRO A 86 2.92 -17.17 -10.15
CA PRO A 86 4.15 -16.76 -9.46
C PRO A 86 5.39 -16.89 -10.34
N ASP A 87 5.56 -18.01 -11.06
CA ASP A 87 6.75 -18.29 -11.87
C ASP A 87 6.99 -17.20 -12.94
N ARG A 88 5.92 -16.78 -13.62
CA ARG A 88 6.01 -15.75 -14.65
C ARG A 88 6.41 -14.38 -14.09
N ARG A 89 5.95 -14.04 -12.87
CA ARG A 89 6.25 -12.74 -12.26
C ARG A 89 7.58 -12.71 -11.54
N LEU A 90 8.06 -13.84 -11.07
CA LEU A 90 9.37 -13.90 -10.43
C LEU A 90 10.48 -13.34 -11.34
N GLU A 91 10.49 -13.72 -12.60
CA GLU A 91 11.47 -13.24 -13.60
C GLU A 91 11.43 -11.70 -13.73
N GLU A 92 10.24 -11.12 -13.76
CA GLU A 92 10.07 -9.67 -13.90
C GLU A 92 10.56 -8.90 -12.67
N VAL A 93 10.24 -9.37 -11.46
CA VAL A 93 10.72 -8.70 -10.24
C VAL A 93 12.20 -8.94 -9.99
N LEU A 94 12.78 -10.02 -10.49
CA LEU A 94 14.22 -10.31 -10.40
C LEU A 94 15.03 -9.56 -11.46
N ALA A 95 14.40 -8.91 -12.44
CA ALA A 95 15.10 -8.11 -13.43
C ALA A 95 15.92 -6.94 -12.82
N ASP A 96 15.62 -6.56 -11.57
CA ASP A 96 16.31 -5.52 -10.82
C ASP A 96 17.31 -6.05 -9.77
N LEU A 97 17.59 -7.34 -9.77
CA LEU A 97 18.40 -8.01 -8.74
C LEU A 97 19.75 -7.32 -8.49
N ASP A 98 20.43 -6.90 -9.54
CA ASP A 98 21.73 -6.24 -9.46
C ASP A 98 21.69 -4.87 -8.76
N PHE A 99 20.50 -4.26 -8.66
CA PHE A 99 20.30 -2.95 -8.03
C PHE A 99 19.84 -3.03 -6.58
N TYR A 100 19.44 -4.19 -6.09
CA TYR A 100 18.95 -4.33 -4.72
C TYR A 100 20.03 -4.16 -3.66
N GLY A 101 21.30 -4.48 -4.00
CA GLY A 101 22.39 -4.43 -3.02
C GLY A 101 22.13 -5.32 -1.82
N ALA A 102 22.61 -4.91 -0.64
CA ALA A 102 22.48 -5.70 0.59
C ALA A 102 21.10 -5.57 1.26
N ASP A 103 20.48 -4.41 1.16
CA ASP A 103 19.25 -4.06 1.91
C ASP A 103 17.99 -4.01 1.05
N GLY A 104 18.16 -3.80 -0.26
CA GLY A 104 17.05 -3.71 -1.21
C GLY A 104 16.42 -5.05 -1.54
N GLY A 105 15.31 -5.02 -2.30
CA GLY A 105 14.60 -6.24 -2.66
C GLY A 105 13.21 -6.00 -3.19
N VAL A 106 12.25 -6.82 -2.80
CA VAL A 106 10.87 -6.77 -3.31
C VAL A 106 9.90 -6.45 -2.19
N THR A 107 8.95 -5.55 -2.48
CA THR A 107 7.85 -5.20 -1.57
C THR A 107 6.52 -5.57 -2.22
N PHE A 108 5.65 -6.26 -1.48
CA PHE A 108 4.26 -6.45 -1.86
C PHE A 108 3.39 -5.41 -1.16
N SER A 109 2.68 -4.62 -1.95
CA SER A 109 1.83 -3.50 -1.55
C SER A 109 0.55 -3.48 -2.41
N GLY A 110 -0.06 -2.32 -2.64
CA GLY A 110 -1.18 -2.12 -3.57
C GLY A 110 -2.44 -1.62 -2.91
N GLY A 111 -3.52 -2.38 -2.98
CA GLY A 111 -4.68 -2.21 -2.12
C GLY A 111 -4.37 -2.74 -0.73
N GLU A 112 -4.64 -4.02 -0.50
CA GLU A 112 -4.18 -4.80 0.65
C GLU A 112 -3.67 -6.14 0.11
N CYS A 113 -2.36 -6.27 0.01
CA CYS A 113 -1.73 -7.42 -0.65
C CYS A 113 -2.04 -8.75 0.05
N LEU A 114 -2.27 -8.74 1.36
CA LEU A 114 -2.58 -9.94 2.12
C LEU A 114 -4.03 -10.43 1.95
N LEU A 115 -4.88 -9.75 1.18
CA LEU A 115 -6.11 -10.38 0.67
C LEU A 115 -5.80 -11.50 -0.32
N GLN A 116 -4.61 -11.48 -0.93
CA GLN A 116 -4.09 -12.50 -1.82
C GLN A 116 -2.91 -13.25 -1.17
N ALA A 117 -3.03 -13.57 0.12
CA ALA A 117 -1.94 -14.06 0.96
C ALA A 117 -1.30 -15.37 0.49
N GLU A 118 -2.04 -16.26 -0.19
CA GLU A 118 -1.48 -17.48 -0.79
C GLU A 118 -0.45 -17.15 -1.87
N PHE A 119 -0.80 -16.23 -2.78
CA PHE A 119 0.09 -15.77 -3.84
C PHE A 119 1.30 -15.04 -3.25
N VAL A 120 1.04 -14.07 -2.36
CA VAL A 120 2.10 -13.26 -1.72
C VAL A 120 3.07 -14.15 -0.94
N GLY A 121 2.57 -15.03 -0.07
CA GLY A 121 3.42 -15.94 0.73
C GLY A 121 4.27 -16.86 -0.14
N HIS A 122 3.72 -17.35 -1.27
CA HIS A 122 4.49 -18.15 -2.22
C HIS A 122 5.59 -17.35 -2.90
N MET A 123 5.28 -16.14 -3.37
CA MET A 123 6.27 -15.22 -3.98
C MET A 123 7.39 -14.86 -2.99
N LEU A 124 7.05 -14.51 -1.75
CA LEU A 124 8.04 -14.24 -0.70
C LEU A 124 8.99 -15.42 -0.51
N LYS A 125 8.47 -16.65 -0.46
CA LYS A 125 9.28 -17.86 -0.35
C LYS A 125 10.23 -18.04 -1.54
N MET A 126 9.75 -17.80 -2.76
CA MET A 126 10.58 -17.91 -3.98
C MET A 126 11.70 -16.86 -3.99
N LEU A 127 11.41 -15.63 -3.56
CA LEU A 127 12.37 -14.52 -3.45
C LEU A 127 13.44 -14.82 -2.39
N LYS A 128 13.03 -15.29 -1.22
CA LYS A 128 13.97 -15.70 -0.15
C LYS A 128 14.91 -16.82 -0.61
N ALA A 129 14.42 -17.78 -1.37
CA ALA A 129 15.24 -18.85 -1.95
C ALA A 129 16.29 -18.32 -2.96
N ARG A 130 16.13 -17.10 -3.46
CA ARG A 130 17.08 -16.39 -4.34
C ARG A 130 17.94 -15.36 -3.59
N GLY A 131 17.88 -15.31 -2.26
CA GLY A 131 18.64 -14.36 -1.44
C GLY A 131 18.12 -12.92 -1.48
N VAL A 132 16.91 -12.69 -2.00
CA VAL A 132 16.30 -11.36 -2.09
C VAL A 132 15.58 -11.02 -0.79
N THR A 133 15.81 -9.81 -0.26
CA THR A 133 15.08 -9.31 0.90
C THR A 133 13.63 -8.98 0.52
N THR A 134 12.74 -9.20 1.45
CA THR A 134 11.29 -9.12 1.21
C THR A 134 10.63 -8.16 2.19
N ALA A 135 9.62 -7.43 1.71
CA ALA A 135 8.78 -6.61 2.56
C ALA A 135 7.30 -6.77 2.20
N VAL A 136 6.45 -6.56 3.20
CA VAL A 136 4.99 -6.53 3.05
C VAL A 136 4.49 -5.19 3.58
N ASP A 137 3.78 -4.45 2.73
CA ASP A 137 3.10 -3.20 3.05
C ASP A 137 1.61 -3.49 3.23
N THR A 138 1.13 -3.34 4.47
CA THR A 138 -0.22 -3.76 4.87
C THR A 138 -0.89 -2.76 5.79
N CYS A 139 -2.20 -2.60 5.65
CA CYS A 139 -3.01 -1.91 6.63
C CYS A 139 -3.42 -2.82 7.81
N GLY A 140 -3.08 -4.10 7.79
CA GLY A 140 -3.38 -5.06 8.84
C GLY A 140 -4.86 -5.44 8.99
N ASN A 141 -5.77 -4.94 8.14
CA ASN A 141 -7.19 -5.25 8.22
C ASN A 141 -7.56 -6.53 7.44
N VAL A 142 -6.88 -7.61 7.77
CA VAL A 142 -7.07 -8.95 7.18
C VAL A 142 -7.20 -10.01 8.28
N PRO A 143 -7.75 -11.21 8.00
CA PRO A 143 -7.65 -12.34 8.93
C PRO A 143 -6.20 -12.63 9.30
N TRP A 144 -5.93 -13.00 10.57
CA TRP A 144 -4.56 -13.29 11.02
C TRP A 144 -3.89 -14.39 10.21
N GLU A 145 -4.65 -15.40 9.80
CA GLU A 145 -4.19 -16.52 8.97
C GLU A 145 -3.57 -16.06 7.64
N ASN A 146 -3.99 -14.90 7.15
CA ASN A 146 -3.39 -14.32 5.95
C ASN A 146 -1.99 -13.74 6.25
N MET A 147 -1.82 -13.11 7.42
CA MET A 147 -0.51 -12.63 7.85
C MET A 147 0.45 -13.79 8.12
N GLU A 148 -0.03 -14.87 8.74
CA GLU A 148 0.75 -16.07 9.04
C GLU A 148 1.42 -16.66 7.78
N LYS A 149 0.78 -16.57 6.62
CA LYS A 149 1.35 -17.07 5.36
C LYS A 149 2.58 -16.29 4.90
N ALA A 150 2.67 -15.02 5.25
CA ALA A 150 3.82 -14.17 4.92
C ALA A 150 4.93 -14.21 5.98
N LEU A 151 4.59 -14.46 7.26
CA LEU A 151 5.52 -14.41 8.40
C LEU A 151 6.84 -15.14 8.21
N PRO A 152 6.91 -16.37 7.65
CA PRO A 152 8.17 -17.10 7.54
C PRO A 152 9.17 -16.50 6.57
N CYS A 153 8.70 -15.66 5.65
CA CYS A 153 9.49 -15.15 4.53
C CYS A 153 9.43 -13.63 4.37
N CYS A 154 8.90 -12.90 5.32
CA CYS A 154 8.86 -11.44 5.33
C CYS A 154 9.93 -10.88 6.25
N ASP A 155 10.88 -10.11 5.70
CA ASP A 155 11.99 -9.51 6.46
C ASP A 155 11.59 -8.17 7.09
N THR A 156 10.71 -7.42 6.43
CA THR A 156 10.29 -6.08 6.89
C THR A 156 8.78 -5.91 6.70
N TRP A 157 8.12 -5.48 7.75
CA TRP A 157 6.70 -5.14 7.72
C TRP A 157 6.53 -3.62 7.68
N LEU A 158 5.96 -3.11 6.60
CA LEU A 158 5.49 -1.73 6.51
C LEU A 158 4.03 -1.74 6.98
N TYR A 159 3.80 -1.29 8.20
CA TYR A 159 2.49 -1.44 8.84
C TYR A 159 1.80 -0.08 8.99
N ASP A 160 0.68 0.09 8.33
CA ASP A 160 -0.06 1.34 8.33
C ASP A 160 -0.95 1.48 9.59
N ILE A 161 -0.69 2.49 10.41
CA ILE A 161 -1.64 2.97 11.43
C ILE A 161 -2.19 4.31 10.97
N LYS A 162 -3.43 4.31 10.51
CA LYS A 162 -4.04 5.50 9.92
C LYS A 162 -4.70 6.38 10.99
N CYS A 163 -5.24 5.77 12.05
CA CYS A 163 -5.89 6.41 13.18
C CYS A 163 -6.02 5.40 14.33
N ALA A 164 -5.86 5.81 15.56
CA ALA A 164 -6.07 4.98 16.75
C ALA A 164 -7.54 4.97 17.19
N ASP A 165 -8.27 6.07 16.97
CA ASP A 165 -9.68 6.18 17.31
C ASP A 165 -10.55 5.34 16.35
N PRO A 166 -11.30 4.33 16.85
CA PRO A 166 -12.01 3.38 16.00
C PRO A 166 -13.18 3.98 15.23
N GLU A 167 -13.82 5.03 15.76
CA GLU A 167 -14.96 5.67 15.13
C GLU A 167 -14.53 6.59 13.99
N THR A 168 -13.51 7.41 14.24
CA THR A 168 -12.88 8.26 13.24
C THR A 168 -12.29 7.38 12.12
N HIS A 169 -11.59 6.29 12.49
CA HIS A 169 -11.06 5.36 11.49
C HIS A 169 -12.17 4.79 10.62
N ARG A 170 -13.28 4.31 11.23
CA ARG A 170 -14.43 3.74 10.48
C ARG A 170 -15.06 4.76 9.54
N ARG A 171 -15.23 5.99 9.99
CA ARG A 171 -15.83 7.08 9.20
C ARG A 171 -15.07 7.34 7.91
N PHE A 172 -13.74 7.32 7.94
CA PHE A 172 -12.90 7.70 6.83
C PHE A 172 -12.35 6.54 6.00
N THR A 173 -12.34 5.31 6.56
CA THR A 173 -11.76 4.12 5.89
C THR A 173 -12.75 2.98 5.70
N GLY A 174 -13.95 3.09 6.27
CA GLY A 174 -14.98 2.06 6.20
C GLY A 174 -14.81 0.92 7.22
N SER A 175 -13.76 0.89 8.05
CA SER A 175 -13.51 -0.15 9.06
C SER A 175 -13.03 0.46 10.38
N GLY A 176 -13.30 -0.20 11.50
CA GLY A 176 -12.70 0.13 12.79
C GLY A 176 -11.24 -0.33 12.91
N THR A 177 -10.63 -0.10 14.07
CA THR A 177 -9.20 -0.36 14.32
C THR A 177 -8.92 -1.70 14.98
N SER A 178 -9.91 -2.40 15.56
CA SER A 178 -9.69 -3.57 16.43
C SER A 178 -8.81 -4.63 15.77
N ARG A 179 -9.19 -5.11 14.57
CA ARG A 179 -8.42 -6.12 13.85
C ARG A 179 -7.00 -5.65 13.50
N ILE A 180 -6.86 -4.38 13.13
CA ILE A 180 -5.58 -3.76 12.78
C ILE A 180 -4.65 -3.79 13.99
N LEU A 181 -5.13 -3.37 15.17
CA LEU A 181 -4.33 -3.33 16.38
C LEU A 181 -4.07 -4.72 16.96
N GLU A 182 -5.03 -5.63 16.91
CA GLU A 182 -4.86 -7.03 17.30
C GLU A 182 -3.80 -7.74 16.43
N ASN A 183 -3.79 -7.50 15.13
CA ASN A 183 -2.81 -8.06 14.23
C ASN A 183 -1.41 -7.45 14.45
N LEU A 184 -1.33 -6.14 14.73
CA LEU A 184 -0.06 -5.52 15.10
C LEU A 184 0.50 -6.08 16.40
N GLU A 185 -0.34 -6.28 17.41
CA GLU A 185 0.06 -6.91 18.68
C GLU A 185 0.62 -8.32 18.48
N LYS A 186 -0.07 -9.14 17.67
CA LYS A 186 0.39 -10.50 17.33
C LYS A 186 1.69 -10.50 16.51
N LEU A 187 1.87 -9.50 15.64
CA LEU A 187 3.09 -9.32 14.85
C LEU A 187 4.25 -8.85 15.71
N GLY A 188 3.96 -8.04 16.74
CA GLY A 188 4.91 -7.45 17.67
C GLY A 188 5.60 -8.50 18.54
N ARG A 189 6.84 -8.85 18.18
CA ARG A 189 7.67 -9.82 18.90
C ARG A 189 9.15 -9.45 18.80
N PRO A 190 10.00 -9.88 19.74
CA PRO A 190 11.45 -9.69 19.64
C PRO A 190 11.97 -10.26 18.32
N GLY A 191 12.74 -9.44 17.58
CA GLY A 191 13.31 -9.82 16.28
C GLY A 191 12.41 -9.56 15.07
N ALA A 192 11.14 -9.14 15.27
CA ALA A 192 10.37 -8.57 14.17
C ALA A 192 10.98 -7.23 13.71
N ASN A 193 10.89 -6.92 12.42
CA ASN A 193 11.29 -5.63 11.88
C ASN A 193 10.03 -4.94 11.32
N ILE A 194 9.45 -4.06 12.12
CA ILE A 194 8.21 -3.37 11.82
C ILE A 194 8.50 -1.88 11.66
N TRP A 195 8.12 -1.32 10.52
CA TRP A 195 8.12 0.10 10.24
C TRP A 195 6.68 0.58 10.24
N ILE A 196 6.32 1.40 11.22
CA ILE A 196 4.99 1.99 11.27
C ILE A 196 4.92 3.13 10.25
N ARG A 197 3.88 3.13 9.43
CA ARG A 197 3.58 4.18 8.46
C ARG A 197 2.31 4.90 8.88
N VAL A 198 2.40 6.23 8.99
CA VAL A 198 1.28 7.06 9.42
C VAL A 198 0.96 8.08 8.34
N PRO A 199 -0.06 7.87 7.50
CA PRO A 199 -0.53 8.92 6.61
C PRO A 199 -1.13 10.07 7.45
N VAL A 200 -0.55 11.25 7.34
CA VAL A 200 -1.00 12.45 8.07
C VAL A 200 -1.96 13.22 7.17
N ILE A 201 -3.25 13.12 7.47
CA ILE A 201 -4.32 13.66 6.64
C ILE A 201 -5.02 14.81 7.35
N PRO A 202 -5.14 15.99 6.74
CA PRO A 202 -5.86 17.13 7.33
C PRO A 202 -7.29 16.73 7.74
N ASP A 203 -7.75 17.29 8.86
CA ASP A 203 -9.09 17.06 9.42
C ASP A 203 -9.42 15.60 9.79
N PHE A 204 -8.47 14.67 9.64
CA PHE A 204 -8.65 13.28 10.01
C PHE A 204 -7.84 12.91 11.25
N ASN A 205 -6.52 12.96 11.15
CA ASN A 205 -5.62 12.56 12.22
C ASN A 205 -4.54 13.59 12.53
N ASP A 206 -4.60 14.79 11.94
CA ASP A 206 -3.60 15.87 12.06
C ASP A 206 -3.67 16.66 13.37
N ASN A 207 -3.96 15.97 14.47
CA ASN A 207 -3.98 16.57 15.81
C ASN A 207 -3.05 15.84 16.77
N SER A 208 -2.50 16.59 17.75
CA SER A 208 -1.48 16.06 18.68
C SER A 208 -1.99 14.89 19.52
N GLY A 209 -3.25 14.92 19.95
CA GLY A 209 -3.83 13.82 20.75
C GLY A 209 -3.92 12.49 19.99
N GLU A 210 -4.22 12.55 18.67
CA GLU A 210 -4.23 11.34 17.85
C GLU A 210 -2.81 10.84 17.58
N MET A 211 -1.87 11.75 17.26
CA MET A 211 -0.48 11.39 17.06
C MET A 211 0.18 10.82 18.33
N GLU A 212 -0.18 11.33 19.52
CA GLU A 212 0.25 10.75 20.79
C GLU A 212 -0.24 9.30 20.99
N ARG A 213 -1.51 9.04 20.67
CA ARG A 213 -2.06 7.66 20.76
C ARG A 213 -1.34 6.71 19.80
N ILE A 214 -1.10 7.15 18.56
CA ILE A 214 -0.34 6.34 17.59
C ILE A 214 1.10 6.14 18.06
N ALA A 215 1.75 7.17 18.58
CA ALA A 215 3.12 7.07 19.11
C ALA A 215 3.19 6.10 20.31
N GLN A 216 2.18 6.10 21.18
CA GLN A 216 2.10 5.15 22.29
C GLN A 216 1.95 3.72 21.79
N ILE A 217 1.09 3.47 20.79
CA ILE A 217 0.93 2.15 20.17
C ILE A 217 2.25 1.68 19.56
N ALA A 218 2.91 2.53 18.77
CA ALA A 218 4.18 2.21 18.13
C ALA A 218 5.26 1.88 19.17
N ALA A 219 5.41 2.70 20.21
CA ALA A 219 6.42 2.51 21.26
C ALA A 219 6.19 1.28 22.14
N SER A 220 4.92 0.87 22.32
CA SER A 220 4.58 -0.32 23.10
C SER A 220 4.64 -1.63 22.31
N THR A 221 4.79 -1.55 20.98
CA THR A 221 4.85 -2.74 20.12
C THR A 221 6.28 -3.24 19.95
N PRO A 222 6.63 -4.44 20.43
CA PRO A 222 7.97 -4.99 20.23
C PRO A 222 8.31 -5.16 18.75
N GLY A 223 9.56 -4.84 18.39
CA GLY A 223 10.02 -4.98 17.00
C GLY A 223 9.71 -3.79 16.10
N VAL A 224 9.02 -2.76 16.59
CA VAL A 224 8.94 -1.48 15.86
C VAL A 224 10.30 -0.80 15.91
N SER A 225 10.91 -0.64 14.74
CA SER A 225 12.24 -0.06 14.57
C SER A 225 12.21 1.35 13.98
N ARG A 226 11.10 1.73 13.34
CA ARG A 226 10.97 3.01 12.61
C ARG A 226 9.52 3.45 12.51
N VAL A 227 9.33 4.76 12.45
CA VAL A 227 8.05 5.39 12.11
C VAL A 227 8.25 6.36 10.95
N THR A 228 7.38 6.33 9.96
CA THR A 228 7.38 7.26 8.82
C THR A 228 6.07 8.03 8.80
N LEU A 229 6.15 9.35 8.91
CA LEU A 229 5.00 10.24 8.76
C LEU A 229 4.86 10.63 7.29
N MET A 230 3.73 10.28 6.67
CA MET A 230 3.47 10.52 5.25
C MET A 230 2.44 11.65 5.10
N PRO A 231 2.87 12.89 4.81
CA PRO A 231 1.93 14.00 4.64
C PRO A 231 1.04 13.80 3.41
N TYR A 232 -0.23 14.17 3.55
CA TYR A 232 -1.20 14.12 2.46
C TYR A 232 -0.76 14.94 1.24
N HIS A 233 -1.00 14.39 0.07
CA HIS A 233 -0.85 15.06 -1.24
C HIS A 233 -1.96 14.63 -2.20
N THR A 234 -2.18 15.41 -3.25
CA THR A 234 -3.31 15.23 -4.19
C THR A 234 -2.95 14.44 -5.46
N LEU A 235 -1.75 13.85 -5.54
CA LEU A 235 -1.25 13.17 -6.75
C LEU A 235 -2.11 11.98 -7.21
N GLY A 236 -2.88 11.36 -6.31
CA GLY A 236 -3.79 10.26 -6.66
C GLY A 236 -5.07 10.69 -7.40
N LYS A 237 -5.39 12.00 -7.46
CA LYS A 237 -6.67 12.50 -7.97
C LYS A 237 -6.94 12.14 -9.44
N SER A 238 -5.92 12.22 -10.30
CA SER A 238 -6.05 11.87 -11.71
C SER A 238 -6.44 10.41 -11.94
N LYS A 239 -5.98 9.50 -11.09
CA LYS A 239 -6.29 8.07 -11.16
C LYS A 239 -7.78 7.78 -10.95
N TYR A 240 -8.43 8.51 -10.04
CA TYR A 240 -9.88 8.40 -9.84
C TYR A 240 -10.64 8.74 -11.12
N MET A 241 -10.29 9.84 -11.79
CA MET A 241 -10.93 10.26 -13.03
C MET A 241 -10.81 9.21 -14.14
N THR A 242 -9.64 8.58 -14.28
CA THR A 242 -9.43 7.53 -15.29
C THR A 242 -10.27 6.27 -15.02
N LEU A 243 -10.58 5.99 -13.75
CA LEU A 243 -11.44 4.88 -13.33
C LEU A 243 -12.94 5.25 -13.31
N GLY A 244 -13.28 6.51 -13.56
CA GLY A 244 -14.66 7.00 -13.43
C GLY A 244 -15.16 7.04 -11.99
N LEU A 245 -14.25 7.21 -11.04
CA LEU A 245 -14.52 7.29 -9.61
C LEU A 245 -14.39 8.74 -9.12
N THR A 246 -15.02 9.01 -7.97
CA THR A 246 -14.85 10.26 -7.23
C THR A 246 -14.10 9.95 -5.93
N PRO A 247 -13.06 10.73 -5.56
CA PRO A 247 -12.42 10.59 -4.26
C PRO A 247 -13.43 10.78 -3.12
N GLY A 248 -13.31 9.99 -2.08
CA GLY A 248 -14.16 10.10 -0.88
C GLY A 248 -13.75 11.25 0.04
N TYR A 249 -12.56 11.82 -0.18
CA TYR A 249 -12.01 12.94 0.57
C TYR A 249 -11.13 13.79 -0.34
N GLU A 250 -11.36 15.09 -0.34
CA GLU A 250 -10.54 16.07 -1.03
C GLU A 250 -10.37 17.30 -0.13
N THR A 251 -9.17 17.85 -0.12
CA THR A 251 -8.85 19.10 0.57
C THR A 251 -7.69 19.79 -0.12
N ASP A 252 -7.69 21.12 -0.08
CA ASP A 252 -6.54 21.95 -0.48
C ASP A 252 -5.60 22.26 0.71
N LYS A 253 -5.95 21.77 1.92
CA LYS A 253 -5.10 21.92 3.09
C LYS A 253 -3.86 21.06 2.96
N ALA A 254 -2.72 21.61 3.32
CA ALA A 254 -1.46 20.90 3.41
C ALA A 254 -1.00 20.82 4.87
N ILE A 255 -0.31 19.77 5.23
CA ILE A 255 0.36 19.68 6.53
C ILE A 255 1.65 20.52 6.47
N SER A 256 1.77 21.53 7.34
CA SER A 256 2.95 22.37 7.37
C SER A 256 4.18 21.62 7.89
N GLN A 257 5.36 22.04 7.47
CA GLN A 257 6.62 21.45 7.94
C GLN A 257 6.78 21.59 9.46
N SER A 258 6.34 22.71 10.05
CA SER A 258 6.36 22.92 11.50
C SER A 258 5.47 21.89 12.22
N ARG A 259 4.30 21.60 11.67
CA ARG A 259 3.38 20.59 12.23
C ARG A 259 3.95 19.18 12.15
N LEU A 260 4.56 18.83 11.01
CA LEU A 260 5.25 17.55 10.88
C LEU A 260 6.41 17.43 11.87
N THR A 261 7.19 18.49 12.08
CA THR A 261 8.28 18.51 13.08
C THR A 261 7.74 18.30 14.49
N GLU A 262 6.64 18.96 14.85
CA GLU A 262 5.97 18.77 16.14
C GLU A 262 5.52 17.29 16.31
N PHE A 263 4.89 16.72 15.29
CA PHE A 263 4.48 15.31 15.34
C PHE A 263 5.67 14.37 15.44
N LYS A 264 6.72 14.57 14.67
CA LYS A 264 7.95 13.76 14.77
C LYS A 264 8.53 13.76 16.19
N ALA A 265 8.49 14.89 16.88
CA ALA A 265 8.97 14.97 18.26
C ALA A 265 8.18 14.03 19.21
N LEU A 266 6.86 13.92 19.05
CA LEU A 266 6.03 13.02 19.87
C LEU A 266 6.48 11.55 19.82
N PHE A 267 6.94 11.10 18.66
CA PHE A 267 7.47 9.74 18.47
C PHE A 267 8.91 9.64 18.97
N ALA A 268 9.74 10.62 18.66
CA ALA A 268 11.15 10.65 19.07
C ALA A 268 11.32 10.68 20.62
N ASP A 269 10.46 11.42 21.32
CA ASP A 269 10.42 11.49 22.80
C ASP A 269 10.09 10.11 23.44
N ARG A 270 9.57 9.17 22.67
CA ARG A 270 9.31 7.78 23.06
C ARG A 270 10.39 6.81 22.61
N GLY A 271 11.53 7.31 22.12
CA GLY A 271 12.67 6.51 21.67
C GLY A 271 12.53 5.87 20.29
N LEU A 272 11.58 6.32 19.48
CA LEU A 272 11.37 5.82 18.12
C LEU A 272 12.19 6.60 17.10
N THR A 273 12.77 5.90 16.12
CA THR A 273 13.37 6.54 14.94
C THR A 273 12.27 7.02 14.02
N VAL A 274 12.29 8.31 13.61
CA VAL A 274 11.21 8.94 12.83
C VAL A 274 11.75 9.59 11.56
N GLU A 275 11.08 9.32 10.45
CA GLU A 275 11.33 9.95 9.14
C GLU A 275 10.16 10.80 8.65
#